data_22b1690e556c74e84717ceb93bfefef0
#
_entry.id   22b1690e556c74e84717ceb93bfefef0
#
_cell.length_a   1.000
_cell.length_b   1.000
_cell.length_c   1.000
_cell.angle_alpha   90.00
_cell.angle_beta   90.00
_cell.angle_gamma   90.00
#
_symmetry.space_group_name_H-M   'P 1'
#
loop_
_entity.id
_entity.type
_entity.pdbx_description
1 polymer ?
#
loop_
_entity_poly.entity_id
_entity_poly.type
_entity_poly.pdbx_seq_one_letter_code
_entity_poly.pdbx_strand_id
1 'polypeptide(L)'
;SDGLNDPLYAEGILANAYTRNPYNSQSFNDVATDDAVTNQTSNSYLKMATGSWTSNSNPMDQWSSCKAAIHYINLFLSQVDQVSWVNTPIVNTMFCDRLKGEAYGLRAMFNFYMLQAHAGWTADGRLMGVPIVEEVETEASDFNYPRNTFDECIQAIYKDVQRAKELLPLDYENISSDAQVPEKYRNEGANYSQYNVVFGSNFRSRMSARIALAFRAKAALLAASPAFAEGSNGSWADAADYNGELLDMIGGASGLATQGNTWYKNADEINNLTGGSNPPEMIWRNGKDATAYALEQAQFPPSLYGSGQINPTQNLVDAFPMANGYPITDAPEYDEQNPYANRDPRLALYIVVNGTEMGTDKKIIDTSADNTSNNDGLNRENGYSTRTGYYLRKHLREDVYLSSTTTTGQPHYSPRIRYTEIFLNYAEAANEAWGPTGMGTHGYSAYDVIKAIRKRANVGTDNGDAYLESVKDNQAKMRELIRNERRLELCFEGFRFWDLRRWNMDL
;
A
#
# COMPACT_ATOMS: atom_id res chain seq x y z
N SER A 1 -7.45 17.28 38.10
CA SER A 1 -8.11 17.42 36.86
C SER A 1 -7.47 16.48 35.84
N ASP A 2 -8.28 15.71 35.31
CA ASP A 2 -7.81 14.84 34.27
C ASP A 2 -7.71 15.66 32.99
N GLY A 3 -6.51 15.72 32.45
CA GLY A 3 -6.23 16.32 31.17
C GLY A 3 -7.07 15.73 30.02
N LEU A 4 -7.82 14.66 30.29
CA LEU A 4 -8.66 13.96 29.32
C LEU A 4 -9.80 14.82 28.74
N ASN A 5 -10.22 15.88 29.46
CA ASN A 5 -11.23 16.81 28.99
C ASN A 5 -10.62 18.02 28.24
N ASP A 6 -9.30 18.09 28.19
CA ASP A 6 -8.58 19.15 27.46
C ASP A 6 -8.48 18.78 25.98
N PRO A 7 -8.96 19.64 25.06
CA PRO A 7 -8.85 19.40 23.62
C PRO A 7 -7.43 19.10 23.15
N LEU A 8 -6.43 19.80 23.65
CA LEU A 8 -5.04 19.61 23.26
C LEU A 8 -4.53 18.22 23.67
N TYR A 9 -4.90 17.77 24.86
CA TYR A 9 -4.53 16.44 25.33
C TYR A 9 -5.21 15.34 24.51
N ALA A 10 -6.51 15.48 24.24
CA ALA A 10 -7.28 14.54 23.47
C ALA A 10 -6.76 14.44 22.01
N GLU A 11 -6.48 15.58 21.38
CA GLU A 11 -5.86 15.60 20.04
C GLU A 11 -4.49 14.94 20.05
N GLY A 12 -3.70 15.13 21.11
CA GLY A 12 -2.39 14.50 21.28
C GLY A 12 -2.48 12.98 21.33
N ILE A 13 -3.50 12.43 21.99
CA ILE A 13 -3.73 10.99 22.04
C ILE A 13 -4.02 10.46 20.62
N LEU A 14 -4.89 11.10 19.87
CA LEU A 14 -5.23 10.70 18.51
C LEU A 14 -4.03 10.85 17.57
N ALA A 15 -3.28 11.94 17.67
CA ALA A 15 -2.05 12.16 16.91
C ALA A 15 -1.01 11.07 17.19
N ASN A 16 -0.90 10.62 18.43
CA ASN A 16 -0.03 9.50 18.79
C ASN A 16 -0.42 8.22 18.05
N ALA A 17 -1.73 7.95 17.91
CA ALA A 17 -2.20 6.81 17.12
C ALA A 17 -1.77 6.93 15.65
N TYR A 18 -1.89 8.10 15.04
CA TYR A 18 -1.42 8.32 13.67
C TYR A 18 0.08 8.03 13.49
N THR A 19 0.92 8.42 14.45
CA THR A 19 2.37 8.19 14.37
C THR A 19 2.75 6.72 14.46
N ARG A 20 1.87 5.87 14.94
CA ARG A 20 2.09 4.42 15.10
C ARG A 20 1.70 3.61 13.87
N ASN A 21 1.27 4.25 12.78
CA ASN A 21 0.97 3.56 11.52
C ASN A 21 2.21 2.76 11.07
N PRO A 22 2.11 1.43 10.90
CA PRO A 22 3.27 0.57 10.65
C PRO A 22 4.00 0.86 9.34
N TYR A 23 3.32 1.41 8.36
CA TYR A 23 3.85 1.55 6.99
C TYR A 23 3.91 3.02 6.57
N ASN A 24 4.54 3.85 7.41
CA ASN A 24 4.78 5.27 7.11
C ASN A 24 5.86 5.51 6.07
N SER A 25 6.68 4.49 5.77
CA SER A 25 7.75 4.54 4.75
C SER A 25 7.93 3.15 4.14
N GLN A 26 8.74 3.05 3.07
CA GLN A 26 9.06 1.76 2.47
C GLN A 26 9.84 0.90 3.48
N SER A 27 9.38 -0.32 3.67
CA SER A 27 10.04 -1.30 4.54
C SER A 27 11.01 -2.20 3.79
N PHE A 28 10.84 -2.36 2.47
CA PHE A 28 11.54 -3.32 1.61
C PHE A 28 11.51 -4.75 2.16
N ASN A 29 10.38 -5.13 2.74
CA ASN A 29 10.16 -6.51 3.20
C ASN A 29 10.19 -7.53 2.04
N ASP A 30 10.26 -7.05 0.80
CA ASP A 30 10.52 -7.84 -0.41
C ASP A 30 11.77 -8.71 -0.27
N VAL A 31 12.74 -8.29 0.54
CA VAL A 31 13.95 -9.08 0.86
C VAL A 31 13.62 -10.39 1.57
N ALA A 32 12.47 -10.50 2.22
CA ALA A 32 11.98 -11.76 2.79
C ALA A 32 11.27 -12.66 1.76
N THR A 33 11.29 -12.30 0.47
CA THR A 33 10.57 -12.98 -0.60
C THR A 33 11.48 -13.35 -1.76
N ASP A 34 10.89 -13.94 -2.81
CA ASP A 34 11.57 -14.27 -4.06
C ASP A 34 11.84 -13.05 -4.97
N ASP A 35 11.48 -11.83 -4.54
CA ASP A 35 11.65 -10.63 -5.36
C ASP A 35 12.99 -9.92 -5.17
N ALA A 36 13.59 -10.00 -3.98
CA ALA A 36 14.79 -9.24 -3.69
C ALA A 36 15.69 -9.93 -2.67
N VAL A 37 16.97 -9.58 -2.75
CA VAL A 37 17.95 -9.78 -1.68
C VAL A 37 18.57 -8.42 -1.36
N THR A 38 19.51 -8.38 -0.43
CA THR A 38 20.22 -7.17 -0.07
C THR A 38 21.72 -7.44 0.10
N ASN A 39 22.52 -6.43 -0.11
CA ASN A 39 23.95 -6.49 0.19
C ASN A 39 24.26 -6.16 1.66
N GLN A 40 23.24 -5.91 2.48
CA GLN A 40 23.37 -5.60 3.90
C GLN A 40 23.17 -6.86 4.73
N THR A 41 24.24 -7.44 5.25
CA THR A 41 24.20 -8.73 5.97
C THR A 41 23.41 -8.68 7.29
N SER A 42 23.27 -7.50 7.88
CA SER A 42 22.51 -7.31 9.13
C SER A 42 21.01 -7.07 8.92
N ASN A 43 20.55 -7.06 7.67
CA ASN A 43 19.14 -6.79 7.36
C ASN A 43 18.24 -7.87 7.96
N SER A 44 17.20 -7.45 8.71
CA SER A 44 16.30 -8.36 9.42
C SER A 44 15.41 -9.19 8.47
N TYR A 45 15.02 -8.62 7.32
CA TYR A 45 14.24 -9.35 6.33
C TYR A 45 15.07 -10.44 5.63
N LEU A 46 16.35 -10.18 5.40
CA LEU A 46 17.28 -11.17 4.86
C LEU A 46 17.42 -12.36 5.83
N LYS A 47 17.53 -12.10 7.13
CA LYS A 47 17.56 -13.14 8.16
C LYS A 47 16.29 -13.96 8.16
N MET A 48 15.14 -13.35 7.95
CA MET A 48 13.86 -14.02 7.81
C MET A 48 13.85 -14.96 6.59
N ALA A 49 14.30 -14.47 5.44
CA ALA A 49 14.39 -15.25 4.20
C ALA A 49 15.30 -16.47 4.34
N THR A 50 16.37 -16.38 5.13
CA THR A 50 17.31 -17.47 5.38
C THR A 50 16.94 -18.37 6.58
N GLY A 51 15.76 -18.14 7.20
CA GLY A 51 15.29 -18.92 8.34
C GLY A 51 15.96 -18.57 9.68
N SER A 52 16.70 -17.48 9.76
CA SER A 52 17.46 -17.07 10.96
C SER A 52 16.66 -16.17 11.92
N TRP A 53 15.37 -16.03 11.69
CA TRP A 53 14.51 -15.21 12.56
C TRP A 53 13.99 -16.03 13.75
N THR A 54 13.63 -15.31 14.81
CA THR A 54 12.98 -15.88 16.01
C THR A 54 11.70 -15.11 16.32
N SER A 55 10.85 -15.65 17.22
CA SER A 55 9.63 -14.95 17.64
C SER A 55 9.91 -13.57 18.24
N ASN A 56 11.09 -13.37 18.85
CA ASN A 56 11.50 -12.10 19.42
C ASN A 56 12.13 -11.13 18.41
N SER A 57 12.47 -11.62 17.21
CA SER A 57 13.13 -10.82 16.17
C SER A 57 12.43 -10.96 14.83
N ASN A 58 11.11 -11.17 14.83
CA ASN A 58 10.29 -11.22 13.64
C ASN A 58 10.01 -9.80 13.13
N PRO A 59 10.57 -9.39 11.98
CA PRO A 59 10.39 -8.03 11.45
C PRO A 59 8.97 -7.77 10.95
N MET A 60 8.15 -8.81 10.80
CA MET A 60 6.75 -8.68 10.38
C MET A 60 5.79 -8.53 11.55
N ASP A 61 6.29 -8.57 12.79
CA ASP A 61 5.46 -8.49 14.00
C ASP A 61 4.81 -7.11 14.13
N GLN A 62 3.50 -7.10 14.32
CA GLN A 62 2.69 -5.90 14.52
C GLN A 62 1.94 -5.91 15.87
N TRP A 63 2.13 -6.95 16.68
CA TRP A 63 1.32 -7.17 17.88
C TRP A 63 1.41 -6.02 18.88
N SER A 64 2.59 -5.75 19.39
CA SER A 64 2.79 -4.73 20.44
C SER A 64 2.49 -3.33 19.94
N SER A 65 2.92 -3.00 18.73
CA SER A 65 2.72 -1.67 18.14
C SER A 65 1.25 -1.37 17.90
N CYS A 66 0.53 -2.32 17.30
CA CYS A 66 -0.90 -2.16 17.02
C CYS A 66 -1.74 -2.19 18.30
N LYS A 67 -1.39 -3.05 19.28
CA LYS A 67 -2.06 -3.05 20.59
C LYS A 67 -1.92 -1.70 21.30
N ALA A 68 -0.73 -1.13 21.30
CA ALA A 68 -0.50 0.17 21.89
C ALA A 68 -1.34 1.26 21.22
N ALA A 69 -1.37 1.27 19.88
CA ALA A 69 -2.20 2.22 19.14
C ALA A 69 -3.68 2.08 19.47
N ILE A 70 -4.19 0.85 19.52
CA ILE A 70 -5.60 0.56 19.86
C ILE A 70 -5.90 1.01 21.29
N HIS A 71 -4.98 0.83 22.21
CA HIS A 71 -5.15 1.34 23.58
C HIS A 71 -5.36 2.86 23.61
N TYR A 72 -4.55 3.63 22.89
CA TYR A 72 -4.70 5.08 22.81
C TYR A 72 -6.01 5.46 22.14
N ILE A 73 -6.41 4.74 21.10
CA ILE A 73 -7.69 4.99 20.41
C ILE A 73 -8.87 4.73 21.38
N ASN A 74 -8.84 3.64 22.13
CA ASN A 74 -9.89 3.32 23.10
C ASN A 74 -9.96 4.37 24.20
N LEU A 75 -8.80 4.84 24.69
CA LEU A 75 -8.75 5.93 25.65
C LEU A 75 -9.39 7.20 25.08
N PHE A 76 -9.04 7.55 23.83
CA PHE A 76 -9.64 8.70 23.16
C PHE A 76 -11.17 8.56 23.04
N LEU A 77 -11.64 7.39 22.58
CA LEU A 77 -13.09 7.15 22.41
C LEU A 77 -13.85 7.21 23.73
N SER A 78 -13.23 6.85 24.84
CA SER A 78 -13.86 6.92 26.17
C SER A 78 -14.07 8.36 26.64
N GLN A 79 -13.36 9.33 26.07
CA GLN A 79 -13.35 10.71 26.55
C GLN A 79 -13.90 11.73 25.53
N VAL A 80 -13.95 11.37 24.25
CA VAL A 80 -14.21 12.32 23.17
C VAL A 80 -15.53 13.09 23.32
N ASP A 81 -16.59 12.44 23.83
CA ASP A 81 -17.90 13.07 24.02
C ASP A 81 -17.94 14.08 25.17
N GLN A 82 -16.96 14.04 26.07
CA GLN A 82 -16.85 14.92 27.23
C GLN A 82 -15.95 16.12 26.97
N VAL A 83 -15.25 16.13 25.83
CA VAL A 83 -14.35 17.23 25.47
C VAL A 83 -15.14 18.37 24.88
N SER A 84 -14.88 19.59 25.36
CA SER A 84 -15.41 20.79 24.76
C SER A 84 -14.40 21.35 23.77
N TRP A 85 -14.59 21.04 22.49
CA TRP A 85 -13.66 21.43 21.42
C TRP A 85 -13.76 22.92 21.11
N VAL A 86 -15.01 23.44 21.04
CA VAL A 86 -15.33 24.85 20.78
C VAL A 86 -16.64 25.20 21.49
N ASN A 87 -16.91 26.50 21.64
CA ASN A 87 -18.08 26.99 22.34
C ASN A 87 -19.40 26.89 21.55
N THR A 88 -19.34 26.90 20.21
CA THR A 88 -20.53 26.80 19.37
C THR A 88 -21.01 25.34 19.33
N PRO A 89 -22.22 25.03 19.86
CA PRO A 89 -22.66 23.63 20.01
C PRO A 89 -22.62 22.79 18.74
N ILE A 90 -23.11 23.32 17.62
CA ILE A 90 -23.11 22.56 16.36
C ILE A 90 -21.70 22.28 15.84
N VAL A 91 -20.79 23.23 15.98
CA VAL A 91 -19.39 23.08 15.59
C VAL A 91 -18.71 22.05 16.49
N ASN A 92 -19.01 22.09 17.79
CA ASN A 92 -18.51 21.11 18.75
C ASN A 92 -18.99 19.68 18.40
N THR A 93 -20.25 19.54 18.03
CA THR A 93 -20.81 18.24 17.58
C THR A 93 -20.06 17.73 16.35
N MET A 94 -19.81 18.60 15.38
CA MET A 94 -19.07 18.22 14.16
C MET A 94 -17.62 17.80 14.47
N PHE A 95 -16.93 18.53 15.35
CA PHE A 95 -15.60 18.11 15.81
C PHE A 95 -15.62 16.74 16.48
N CYS A 96 -16.58 16.52 17.36
CA CYS A 96 -16.73 15.26 18.07
C CYS A 96 -16.97 14.13 17.07
N ASP A 97 -17.86 14.30 16.10
CA ASP A 97 -18.16 13.30 15.06
C ASP A 97 -16.93 13.00 14.20
N ARG A 98 -16.21 14.03 13.74
CA ARG A 98 -15.01 13.83 12.93
C ARG A 98 -13.97 13.03 13.70
N LEU A 99 -13.66 13.43 14.90
CA LEU A 99 -12.58 12.80 15.68
C LEU A 99 -12.94 11.38 16.12
N LYS A 100 -14.21 11.13 16.44
CA LYS A 100 -14.71 9.76 16.66
C LYS A 100 -14.56 8.91 15.39
N GLY A 101 -14.99 9.45 14.26
CA GLY A 101 -14.88 8.77 12.97
C GLY A 101 -13.43 8.43 12.62
N GLU A 102 -12.50 9.37 12.86
CA GLU A 102 -11.07 9.12 12.69
C GLU A 102 -10.59 7.97 13.59
N ALA A 103 -11.00 7.98 14.86
CA ALA A 103 -10.62 6.95 15.82
C ALA A 103 -11.13 5.55 15.40
N TYR A 104 -12.38 5.44 14.96
CA TYR A 104 -12.92 4.18 14.47
C TYR A 104 -12.19 3.69 13.23
N GLY A 105 -11.94 4.58 12.27
CA GLY A 105 -11.19 4.24 11.05
C GLY A 105 -9.78 3.77 11.35
N LEU A 106 -9.08 4.44 12.25
CA LEU A 106 -7.74 4.05 12.70
C LEU A 106 -7.76 2.70 13.41
N ARG A 107 -8.75 2.44 14.26
CA ARG A 107 -8.85 1.14 14.95
C ARG A 107 -9.07 0.00 13.95
N ALA A 108 -9.90 0.23 12.94
CA ALA A 108 -10.06 -0.73 11.84
C ALA A 108 -8.74 -1.00 11.12
N MET A 109 -7.97 0.04 10.83
CA MET A 109 -6.65 -0.07 10.19
C MET A 109 -5.68 -0.89 11.04
N PHE A 110 -5.54 -0.57 12.32
CA PHE A 110 -4.61 -1.30 13.20
C PHE A 110 -5.04 -2.74 13.41
N ASN A 111 -6.33 -3.01 13.55
CA ASN A 111 -6.83 -4.38 13.62
C ASN A 111 -6.57 -5.15 12.33
N PHE A 112 -6.70 -4.51 11.18
CA PHE A 112 -6.35 -5.13 9.89
C PHE A 112 -4.88 -5.52 9.84
N TYR A 113 -3.97 -4.61 10.15
CA TYR A 113 -2.53 -4.90 10.09
C TYR A 113 -2.12 -5.99 11.09
N MET A 114 -2.71 -5.96 12.28
CA MET A 114 -2.44 -7.00 13.29
C MET A 114 -2.99 -8.35 12.83
N LEU A 115 -4.19 -8.38 12.27
CA LEU A 115 -4.80 -9.60 11.73
C LEU A 115 -3.99 -10.17 10.56
N GLN A 116 -3.57 -9.34 9.62
CA GLN A 116 -2.74 -9.75 8.50
C GLN A 116 -1.45 -10.42 8.96
N ALA A 117 -0.82 -9.87 9.98
CA ALA A 117 0.47 -10.36 10.48
C ALA A 117 0.35 -11.61 11.37
N HIS A 118 -0.74 -11.75 12.11
CA HIS A 118 -0.81 -12.73 13.21
C HIS A 118 -1.95 -13.74 13.10
N ALA A 119 -2.83 -13.65 12.12
CA ALA A 119 -3.86 -14.66 11.92
C ALA A 119 -3.23 -16.00 11.51
N GLY A 120 -3.83 -17.08 11.97
CA GLY A 120 -3.33 -18.41 11.62
C GLY A 120 -4.21 -19.54 12.15
N TRP A 121 -3.95 -20.72 11.60
CA TRP A 121 -4.62 -21.95 11.97
C TRP A 121 -3.98 -22.55 13.22
N THR A 122 -4.82 -22.97 14.15
CA THR A 122 -4.38 -23.75 15.30
C THR A 122 -4.17 -25.22 14.92
N ALA A 123 -3.47 -25.96 15.77
CA ALA A 123 -3.22 -27.39 15.53
C ALA A 123 -4.53 -28.20 15.45
N ASP A 124 -5.60 -27.75 16.13
CA ASP A 124 -6.92 -28.41 16.13
C ASP A 124 -7.85 -27.87 15.01
N GLY A 125 -7.31 -27.12 14.06
CA GLY A 125 -8.03 -26.75 12.84
C GLY A 125 -8.95 -25.54 12.96
N ARG A 126 -8.72 -24.66 13.93
CA ARG A 126 -9.46 -23.39 14.04
C ARG A 126 -8.65 -22.25 13.46
N LEU A 127 -9.30 -21.39 12.68
CA LEU A 127 -8.67 -20.18 12.20
C LEU A 127 -8.86 -19.06 13.23
N MET A 128 -7.75 -18.66 13.85
CA MET A 128 -7.74 -17.64 14.90
C MET A 128 -7.14 -16.34 14.39
N GLY A 129 -7.68 -15.24 14.89
CA GLY A 129 -7.18 -13.90 14.64
C GLY A 129 -6.41 -13.36 15.83
N VAL A 130 -6.80 -12.18 16.26
CA VAL A 130 -6.18 -11.42 17.35
C VAL A 130 -7.24 -11.08 18.40
N PRO A 131 -6.85 -10.70 19.61
CA PRO A 131 -7.82 -10.21 20.59
C PRO A 131 -8.46 -8.91 20.09
N ILE A 132 -9.79 -8.84 20.20
CA ILE A 132 -10.54 -7.62 19.89
C ILE A 132 -10.72 -6.85 21.20
N VAL A 133 -10.11 -5.66 21.30
CA VAL A 133 -10.15 -4.81 22.49
C VAL A 133 -10.81 -3.50 22.11
N GLU A 134 -11.99 -3.23 22.67
CA GLU A 134 -12.80 -2.04 22.37
C GLU A 134 -12.95 -1.11 23.57
N GLU A 135 -12.42 -1.48 24.72
CA GLU A 135 -12.53 -0.73 25.97
C GLU A 135 -11.16 -0.36 26.52
N VAL A 136 -11.13 0.67 27.37
CA VAL A 136 -9.90 1.09 28.05
C VAL A 136 -9.46 0.00 29.01
N GLU A 137 -8.20 -0.43 28.90
CA GLU A 137 -7.57 -1.33 29.83
C GLU A 137 -7.20 -0.54 31.11
N THR A 138 -7.55 -1.09 32.26
CA THR A 138 -7.21 -0.55 33.58
C THR A 138 -6.25 -1.51 34.29
N GLU A 139 -5.70 -1.07 35.42
CA GLU A 139 -4.85 -1.94 36.24
C GLU A 139 -5.57 -3.23 36.74
N ALA A 140 -6.90 -3.17 36.85
CA ALA A 140 -7.74 -4.32 37.18
C ALA A 140 -8.04 -5.22 35.97
N SER A 141 -7.70 -4.81 34.75
CA SER A 141 -7.97 -5.58 33.56
C SER A 141 -7.03 -6.77 33.45
N ASP A 142 -7.56 -7.88 32.97
CA ASP A 142 -6.74 -9.01 32.55
C ASP A 142 -6.17 -8.69 31.16
N PHE A 143 -4.87 -8.39 31.11
CA PHE A 143 -4.19 -8.07 29.86
C PHE A 143 -3.97 -9.30 28.95
N ASN A 144 -4.31 -10.50 29.43
CA ASN A 144 -4.21 -11.74 28.68
C ASN A 144 -5.54 -12.05 27.98
N TYR A 145 -5.97 -11.16 27.08
CA TYR A 145 -7.16 -11.41 26.29
C TYR A 145 -6.97 -12.64 25.39
N PRO A 146 -7.93 -13.58 25.36
CA PRO A 146 -7.87 -14.67 24.42
C PRO A 146 -8.02 -14.12 23.00
N ARG A 147 -7.42 -14.83 22.05
CA ARG A 147 -7.63 -14.53 20.63
C ARG A 147 -9.08 -14.72 20.25
N ASN A 148 -9.60 -13.83 19.44
CA ASN A 148 -10.86 -14.01 18.76
C ASN A 148 -10.64 -14.84 17.48
N THR A 149 -11.71 -15.40 16.94
CA THR A 149 -11.62 -16.05 15.63
C THR A 149 -11.28 -15.02 14.55
N PHE A 150 -10.72 -15.50 13.46
CA PHE A 150 -10.44 -14.66 12.30
C PHE A 150 -11.71 -13.93 11.84
N ASP A 151 -12.82 -14.66 11.73
CA ASP A 151 -14.09 -14.05 11.27
C ASP A 151 -14.62 -12.98 12.23
N GLU A 152 -14.50 -13.19 13.55
CA GLU A 152 -14.85 -12.15 14.52
C GLU A 152 -14.00 -10.88 14.33
N CYS A 153 -12.73 -11.04 14.00
CA CYS A 153 -11.84 -9.91 13.71
C CYS A 153 -12.26 -9.16 12.44
N ILE A 154 -12.62 -9.88 11.40
CA ILE A 154 -13.15 -9.30 10.16
C ILE A 154 -14.42 -8.51 10.44
N GLN A 155 -15.34 -9.06 11.21
CA GLN A 155 -16.57 -8.37 11.58
C GLN A 155 -16.32 -7.11 12.42
N ALA A 156 -15.35 -7.16 13.32
CA ALA A 156 -14.95 -5.99 14.11
C ALA A 156 -14.39 -4.87 13.23
N ILE A 157 -13.58 -5.21 12.23
CA ILE A 157 -13.07 -4.25 11.24
C ILE A 157 -14.23 -3.62 10.46
N TYR A 158 -15.15 -4.43 9.96
CA TYR A 158 -16.31 -3.93 9.20
C TYR A 158 -17.18 -2.99 10.04
N LYS A 159 -17.41 -3.32 11.30
CA LYS A 159 -18.19 -2.49 12.21
C LYS A 159 -17.54 -1.12 12.44
N ASP A 160 -16.24 -1.09 12.66
CA ASP A 160 -15.52 0.17 12.84
C ASP A 160 -15.47 1.00 11.54
N VAL A 161 -15.33 0.36 10.39
CA VAL A 161 -15.42 1.05 9.10
C VAL A 161 -16.80 1.66 8.89
N GLN A 162 -17.87 0.93 9.25
CA GLN A 162 -19.24 1.45 9.14
C GLN A 162 -19.43 2.68 10.02
N ARG A 163 -18.95 2.64 11.26
CA ARG A 163 -18.98 3.80 12.17
C ARG A 163 -18.20 4.99 11.60
N ALA A 164 -17.00 4.74 11.08
CA ALA A 164 -16.21 5.79 10.45
C ALA A 164 -16.93 6.41 9.24
N LYS A 165 -17.52 5.58 8.39
CA LYS A 165 -18.28 6.03 7.21
C LYS A 165 -19.45 6.94 7.59
N GLU A 166 -20.15 6.63 8.68
CA GLU A 166 -21.29 7.43 9.15
C GLU A 166 -20.88 8.78 9.70
N LEU A 167 -19.67 8.90 10.25
CA LEU A 167 -19.19 10.10 10.95
C LEU A 167 -18.27 10.98 10.10
N LEU A 168 -17.63 10.42 9.07
CA LEU A 168 -16.64 11.11 8.27
C LEU A 168 -17.15 11.47 6.88
N PRO A 169 -16.67 12.59 6.29
CA PRO A 169 -16.90 12.83 4.87
C PRO A 169 -16.13 11.82 4.04
N LEU A 170 -16.55 11.62 2.79
CA LEU A 170 -15.80 10.79 1.85
C LEU A 170 -14.38 11.31 1.69
N ASP A 171 -14.26 12.62 1.49
CA ASP A 171 -13.00 13.36 1.41
C ASP A 171 -13.13 14.68 2.15
N TYR A 172 -12.01 15.20 2.65
CA TYR A 172 -11.99 16.52 3.30
C TYR A 172 -11.86 17.60 2.22
N GLU A 173 -12.97 18.25 1.91
CA GLU A 173 -13.05 19.29 0.89
C GLU A 173 -13.84 20.49 1.40
N ASN A 174 -13.42 21.68 0.98
CA ASN A 174 -14.21 22.89 1.25
C ASN A 174 -15.46 22.89 0.37
N ILE A 175 -16.60 23.18 0.98
CA ILE A 175 -17.86 23.42 0.28
C ILE A 175 -18.11 24.92 0.19
N SER A 176 -18.98 25.35 -0.72
CA SER A 176 -19.18 26.77 -1.05
C SER A 176 -20.59 27.29 -0.76
N SER A 177 -21.51 26.43 -0.31
CA SER A 177 -22.87 26.82 0.00
C SER A 177 -23.47 26.01 1.13
N ASP A 178 -24.45 26.57 1.83
CA ASP A 178 -25.15 25.89 2.92
C ASP A 178 -25.92 24.66 2.44
N ALA A 179 -26.36 24.64 1.19
CA ALA A 179 -27.05 23.50 0.60
C ALA A 179 -26.16 22.25 0.50
N GLN A 180 -24.84 22.42 0.47
CA GLN A 180 -23.86 21.34 0.42
C GLN A 180 -23.54 20.74 1.80
N VAL A 181 -23.94 21.43 2.90
CA VAL A 181 -23.75 20.91 4.25
C VAL A 181 -24.62 19.64 4.40
N PRO A 182 -24.06 18.53 4.93
CA PRO A 182 -24.85 17.32 5.18
C PRO A 182 -26.12 17.66 5.99
N GLU A 183 -27.23 17.01 5.61
CA GLU A 183 -28.56 17.31 6.16
C GLU A 183 -28.56 17.25 7.68
N LYS A 184 -27.93 16.26 8.28
CA LYS A 184 -27.90 16.11 9.75
C LYS A 184 -27.30 17.31 10.49
N TYR A 185 -26.37 18.01 9.85
CA TYR A 185 -25.75 19.23 10.43
C TYR A 185 -26.52 20.49 9.99
N ARG A 186 -27.00 20.51 8.75
CA ARG A 186 -27.79 21.62 8.24
C ARG A 186 -29.08 21.81 9.04
N ASN A 187 -29.73 20.69 9.41
CA ASN A 187 -30.95 20.72 10.24
C ASN A 187 -30.70 21.26 11.65
N GLU A 188 -29.45 21.19 12.13
CA GLU A 188 -29.01 21.76 13.42
C GLU A 188 -28.47 23.18 13.27
N GLY A 189 -28.58 23.78 12.09
CA GLY A 189 -28.19 25.15 11.83
C GLY A 189 -26.76 25.40 11.40
N ALA A 190 -26.00 24.37 11.03
CA ALA A 190 -24.64 24.54 10.53
C ALA A 190 -24.64 25.21 9.15
N ASN A 191 -23.76 26.17 8.97
CA ASN A 191 -23.50 26.78 7.66
C ASN A 191 -22.22 26.19 7.03
N TYR A 192 -21.98 26.53 5.75
CA TYR A 192 -20.84 25.98 5.01
C TYR A 192 -19.48 26.39 5.62
N SER A 193 -19.38 27.61 6.14
CA SER A 193 -18.15 28.08 6.77
C SER A 193 -17.81 27.27 8.03
N GLN A 194 -18.81 26.97 8.85
CA GLN A 194 -18.67 26.12 10.03
C GLN A 194 -18.30 24.70 9.65
N TYR A 195 -18.93 24.15 8.60
CA TYR A 195 -18.58 22.85 8.07
C TYR A 195 -17.11 22.79 7.64
N ASN A 196 -16.65 23.79 6.89
CA ASN A 196 -15.26 23.81 6.40
C ASN A 196 -14.23 23.90 7.52
N VAL A 197 -14.55 24.54 8.63
CA VAL A 197 -13.68 24.60 9.81
C VAL A 197 -13.40 23.19 10.36
N VAL A 198 -14.37 22.29 10.26
CA VAL A 198 -14.26 20.94 10.83
C VAL A 198 -13.85 19.89 9.78
N PHE A 199 -14.47 19.95 8.61
CA PHE A 199 -14.35 18.89 7.58
C PHE A 199 -13.69 19.38 6.28
N GLY A 200 -13.10 20.56 6.31
CA GLY A 200 -12.55 21.18 5.12
C GLY A 200 -11.20 20.62 4.69
N SER A 201 -10.66 21.21 3.64
CA SER A 201 -9.45 20.76 2.94
C SER A 201 -8.18 20.73 3.80
N ASN A 202 -8.17 21.44 4.93
CA ASN A 202 -7.03 21.43 5.86
C ASN A 202 -6.82 20.07 6.53
N PHE A 203 -7.80 19.17 6.46
CA PHE A 203 -7.75 17.86 7.14
C PHE A 203 -7.55 16.70 6.18
N ARG A 204 -7.17 16.96 4.93
CA ARG A 204 -7.01 15.92 3.86
C ARG A 204 -6.05 14.79 4.20
N SER A 205 -5.09 15.00 5.10
CA SER A 205 -4.14 13.95 5.49
C SER A 205 -4.71 12.96 6.52
N ARG A 206 -5.87 13.26 7.09
CA ARG A 206 -6.48 12.48 8.16
C ARG A 206 -7.37 11.37 7.60
N MET A 207 -7.69 10.39 8.44
CA MET A 207 -8.63 9.31 8.12
C MET A 207 -9.94 9.90 7.60
N SER A 208 -10.35 9.46 6.41
CA SER A 208 -11.60 9.81 5.75
C SER A 208 -12.45 8.56 5.57
N ALA A 209 -13.70 8.72 5.15
CA ALA A 209 -14.54 7.57 4.83
C ALA A 209 -13.94 6.75 3.68
N ARG A 210 -13.38 7.39 2.65
CA ARG A 210 -12.72 6.69 1.54
C ARG A 210 -11.57 5.81 2.04
N ILE A 211 -10.73 6.32 2.92
CA ILE A 211 -9.61 5.55 3.50
C ILE A 211 -10.14 4.37 4.32
N ALA A 212 -11.14 4.58 5.16
CA ALA A 212 -11.75 3.51 5.96
C ALA A 212 -12.34 2.42 5.06
N LEU A 213 -13.04 2.81 3.99
CA LEU A 213 -13.59 1.87 3.00
C LEU A 213 -12.49 1.07 2.31
N ALA A 214 -11.32 1.67 2.07
CA ALA A 214 -10.17 0.95 1.52
C ALA A 214 -9.68 -0.15 2.46
N PHE A 215 -9.67 0.08 3.76
CA PHE A 215 -9.32 -0.97 4.73
C PHE A 215 -10.38 -2.08 4.78
N ARG A 216 -11.66 -1.76 4.66
CA ARG A 216 -12.70 -2.78 4.48
C ARG A 216 -12.45 -3.64 3.25
N ALA A 217 -12.12 -3.01 2.14
CA ALA A 217 -11.81 -3.69 0.88
C ALA A 217 -10.60 -4.63 1.02
N LYS A 218 -9.53 -4.17 1.68
CA LYS A 218 -8.34 -4.97 1.95
C LYS A 218 -8.65 -6.15 2.87
N ALA A 219 -9.45 -5.94 3.91
CA ALA A 219 -9.87 -6.99 4.84
C ALA A 219 -10.73 -8.06 4.14
N ALA A 220 -11.63 -7.65 3.26
CA ALA A 220 -12.46 -8.57 2.48
C ALA A 220 -11.61 -9.44 1.54
N LEU A 221 -10.60 -8.85 0.90
CA LEU A 221 -9.67 -9.61 0.06
C LEU A 221 -8.90 -10.65 0.88
N LEU A 222 -8.42 -10.26 2.04
CA LEU A 222 -7.71 -11.17 2.95
C LEU A 222 -8.62 -12.35 3.35
N ALA A 223 -9.85 -12.07 3.75
CA ALA A 223 -10.81 -13.08 4.20
C ALA A 223 -11.18 -14.09 3.12
N ALA A 224 -11.22 -13.67 1.85
CA ALA A 224 -11.53 -14.53 0.72
C ALA A 224 -10.33 -15.35 0.24
N SER A 225 -9.11 -14.99 0.65
CA SER A 225 -7.88 -15.57 0.11
C SER A 225 -7.67 -17.02 0.55
N PRO A 226 -7.00 -17.85 -0.26
CA PRO A 226 -6.87 -19.29 -0.03
C PRO A 226 -6.40 -19.68 1.38
N ALA A 227 -5.49 -18.93 1.98
CA ALA A 227 -4.98 -19.25 3.32
C ALA A 227 -6.05 -19.17 4.43
N PHE A 228 -7.14 -18.39 4.21
CA PHE A 228 -8.11 -18.06 5.24
C PHE A 228 -9.55 -18.42 4.88
N ALA A 229 -9.83 -18.74 3.62
CA ALA A 229 -11.19 -18.91 3.12
C ALA A 229 -12.00 -19.99 3.87
N GLU A 230 -11.39 -21.13 4.20
CA GLU A 230 -12.08 -22.24 4.88
C GLU A 230 -12.48 -21.93 6.33
N GLY A 231 -11.83 -20.96 6.96
CA GLY A 231 -12.13 -20.56 8.33
C GLY A 231 -12.83 -19.21 8.43
N SER A 232 -13.29 -18.67 7.31
CA SER A 232 -13.86 -17.33 7.20
C SER A 232 -15.21 -17.40 6.49
N ASN A 233 -16.11 -16.47 6.81
CA ASN A 233 -17.35 -16.23 6.07
C ASN A 233 -17.15 -15.27 4.89
N GLY A 234 -15.93 -14.83 4.62
CA GLY A 234 -15.60 -13.97 3.50
C GLY A 234 -15.81 -14.66 2.16
N SER A 235 -16.22 -13.89 1.17
CA SER A 235 -16.39 -14.37 -0.20
C SER A 235 -15.63 -13.50 -1.18
N TRP A 236 -15.26 -14.07 -2.31
CA TRP A 236 -14.66 -13.29 -3.40
C TRP A 236 -15.62 -12.23 -3.94
N ALA A 237 -16.93 -12.50 -3.94
CA ALA A 237 -17.94 -11.53 -4.35
C ALA A 237 -17.95 -10.30 -3.44
N ASP A 238 -17.89 -10.48 -2.12
CA ASP A 238 -17.77 -9.36 -1.17
C ASP A 238 -16.49 -8.57 -1.39
N ALA A 239 -15.38 -9.25 -1.59
CA ALA A 239 -14.10 -8.60 -1.88
C ALA A 239 -14.17 -7.78 -3.17
N ALA A 240 -14.77 -8.33 -4.22
CA ALA A 240 -14.98 -7.62 -5.48
C ALA A 240 -15.89 -6.39 -5.28
N ASP A 241 -16.98 -6.54 -4.54
CA ASP A 241 -17.93 -5.44 -4.31
C ASP A 241 -17.31 -4.31 -3.49
N TYR A 242 -16.57 -4.62 -2.43
CA TYR A 242 -15.95 -3.58 -1.59
C TYR A 242 -14.81 -2.85 -2.31
N ASN A 243 -14.02 -3.54 -3.12
CA ASN A 243 -13.01 -2.89 -3.96
C ASN A 243 -13.68 -2.15 -5.13
N GLY A 244 -14.70 -2.75 -5.75
CA GLY A 244 -15.47 -2.14 -6.82
C GLY A 244 -16.18 -0.86 -6.41
N GLU A 245 -16.68 -0.77 -5.19
CA GLU A 245 -17.27 0.46 -4.65
C GLU A 245 -16.32 1.66 -4.77
N LEU A 246 -15.04 1.46 -4.43
CA LEU A 246 -14.02 2.51 -4.54
C LEU A 246 -13.71 2.87 -5.99
N LEU A 247 -13.68 1.86 -6.86
CA LEU A 247 -13.42 2.09 -8.29
C LEU A 247 -14.60 2.75 -8.99
N ASP A 248 -15.83 2.41 -8.59
CA ASP A 248 -17.05 3.06 -9.12
C ASP A 248 -17.03 4.56 -8.87
N MET A 249 -16.45 5.00 -7.76
CA MET A 249 -16.32 6.43 -7.41
C MET A 249 -15.44 7.21 -8.38
N ILE A 250 -14.57 6.54 -9.12
CA ILE A 250 -13.62 7.18 -10.05
C ILE A 250 -13.84 6.79 -11.51
N GLY A 251 -14.97 6.17 -11.82
CA GLY A 251 -15.34 5.82 -13.20
C GLY A 251 -14.97 4.41 -13.63
N GLY A 252 -14.71 3.50 -12.70
CA GLY A 252 -14.38 2.10 -12.99
C GLY A 252 -13.01 1.96 -13.65
N ALA A 253 -12.89 1.03 -14.60
CA ALA A 253 -11.62 0.74 -15.27
C ALA A 253 -11.03 1.97 -15.98
N SER A 254 -11.87 2.87 -16.49
CA SER A 254 -11.41 4.10 -17.15
C SER A 254 -10.84 5.13 -16.18
N GLY A 255 -11.05 4.96 -14.88
CA GLY A 255 -10.54 5.85 -13.84
C GLY A 255 -9.09 5.60 -13.44
N LEU A 256 -8.41 4.63 -14.06
CA LEU A 256 -6.99 4.37 -13.78
C LEU A 256 -6.14 5.59 -14.15
N ALA A 257 -5.38 6.11 -13.20
CA ALA A 257 -4.55 7.30 -13.40
C ALA A 257 -3.46 7.03 -14.45
N THR A 258 -3.37 7.87 -15.46
CA THR A 258 -2.47 7.68 -16.62
C THR A 258 -0.99 7.56 -16.27
N GLN A 259 -0.55 8.28 -15.23
CA GLN A 259 0.83 8.27 -14.76
C GLN A 259 0.97 7.65 -13.37
N GLY A 260 -0.01 6.85 -12.96
CA GLY A 260 -0.05 6.29 -11.62
C GLY A 260 1.09 5.31 -11.33
N ASN A 261 1.57 4.59 -12.35
CA ASN A 261 2.66 3.63 -12.19
C ASN A 261 4.05 4.30 -12.03
N THR A 262 4.16 5.59 -12.28
CA THR A 262 5.40 6.36 -12.11
C THR A 262 5.25 7.45 -11.03
N TRP A 263 4.32 7.30 -10.12
CA TRP A 263 3.96 8.29 -9.08
C TRP A 263 5.17 8.87 -8.36
N TYR A 264 6.22 8.06 -8.14
CA TYR A 264 7.40 8.42 -7.34
C TYR A 264 8.38 9.35 -8.08
N LYS A 265 8.24 9.49 -9.40
CA LYS A 265 9.16 10.30 -10.22
C LYS A 265 8.46 11.33 -11.10
N ASN A 266 7.17 11.53 -10.95
CA ASN A 266 6.41 12.57 -11.65
C ASN A 266 6.74 13.93 -11.02
N ALA A 267 7.83 14.54 -11.44
CA ALA A 267 8.43 15.68 -10.75
C ALA A 267 7.48 16.86 -10.58
N ASP A 268 6.78 17.27 -11.65
CA ASP A 268 5.85 18.41 -11.57
C ASP A 268 4.69 18.13 -10.60
N GLU A 269 4.13 16.92 -10.66
CA GLU A 269 3.06 16.50 -9.77
C GLU A 269 3.53 16.51 -8.31
N ILE A 270 4.68 15.90 -8.02
CA ILE A 270 5.24 15.82 -6.68
C ILE A 270 5.56 17.21 -6.14
N ASN A 271 6.27 18.02 -6.95
CA ASN A 271 6.74 19.33 -6.50
C ASN A 271 5.57 20.28 -6.20
N ASN A 272 4.43 20.09 -6.86
CA ASN A 272 3.24 20.91 -6.68
C ASN A 272 2.27 20.41 -5.60
N LEU A 273 2.55 19.27 -4.96
CA LEU A 273 1.71 18.79 -3.86
C LEU A 273 1.77 19.75 -2.68
N THR A 274 0.60 20.06 -2.12
CA THR A 274 0.45 20.93 -0.96
C THR A 274 -0.41 20.26 0.10
N GLY A 275 -0.05 20.43 1.39
CA GLY A 275 -0.80 19.83 2.50
C GLY A 275 -1.06 18.35 2.28
N GLY A 276 -2.31 17.93 2.44
CA GLY A 276 -2.74 16.56 2.23
C GLY A 276 -3.34 16.29 0.85
N SER A 277 -3.18 17.20 -0.14
CA SER A 277 -3.72 17.01 -1.48
C SER A 277 -3.19 15.72 -2.11
N ASN A 278 -4.06 15.00 -2.84
CA ASN A 278 -3.72 13.73 -3.46
C ASN A 278 -3.65 13.87 -4.98
N PRO A 279 -2.59 13.32 -5.62
CA PRO A 279 -2.67 13.03 -7.05
C PRO A 279 -3.78 12.02 -7.34
N PRO A 280 -4.24 11.89 -8.59
CA PRO A 280 -5.31 10.94 -8.94
C PRO A 280 -5.04 9.50 -8.53
N GLU A 281 -3.77 9.08 -8.48
CA GLU A 281 -3.39 7.72 -8.08
C GLU A 281 -3.56 7.44 -6.60
N MET A 282 -3.60 8.46 -5.74
CA MET A 282 -3.52 8.27 -4.29
C MET A 282 -4.90 8.31 -3.61
N ILE A 283 -5.14 7.34 -2.74
CA ILE A 283 -6.22 7.38 -1.74
C ILE A 283 -5.68 8.01 -0.46
N TRP A 284 -4.50 7.61 -0.04
CA TRP A 284 -3.86 8.11 1.17
C TRP A 284 -2.35 8.07 1.03
N ARG A 285 -1.68 9.12 1.44
CA ARG A 285 -0.22 9.23 1.38
C ARG A 285 0.35 9.82 2.65
N ASN A 286 1.65 9.61 2.86
CA ASN A 286 2.36 10.35 3.89
C ASN A 286 2.63 11.79 3.43
N GLY A 287 3.14 12.62 4.35
CA GLY A 287 3.54 13.98 4.03
C GLY A 287 4.69 14.03 3.01
N LYS A 288 4.68 15.05 2.17
CA LYS A 288 5.76 15.30 1.24
C LYS A 288 6.96 15.92 1.98
N ASP A 289 8.15 15.33 1.80
CA ASP A 289 9.39 15.96 2.24
C ASP A 289 9.68 17.20 1.40
N ALA A 290 10.21 18.26 2.00
CA ALA A 290 10.56 19.48 1.26
C ALA A 290 11.69 19.20 0.25
N THR A 291 12.78 18.59 0.72
CA THR A 291 13.86 18.04 -0.09
C THR A 291 14.48 16.87 0.66
N ALA A 292 14.79 15.80 -0.05
CA ALA A 292 15.39 14.62 0.54
C ALA A 292 16.27 13.90 -0.46
N TYR A 293 17.22 13.14 0.03
CA TYR A 293 18.10 12.29 -0.79
C TYR A 293 18.49 10.98 -0.08
N ALA A 294 17.90 10.73 1.08
CA ALA A 294 18.26 9.56 1.87
C ALA A 294 17.96 8.24 1.14
N LEU A 295 16.87 8.18 0.41
CA LEU A 295 16.50 6.98 -0.34
C LEU A 295 17.49 6.70 -1.47
N GLU A 296 17.88 7.72 -2.23
CA GLU A 296 18.87 7.61 -3.29
C GLU A 296 20.26 7.26 -2.72
N GLN A 297 20.61 7.84 -1.59
CA GLN A 297 21.86 7.52 -0.91
C GLN A 297 21.92 6.04 -0.50
N ALA A 298 20.81 5.47 -0.07
CA ALA A 298 20.73 4.05 0.25
C ALA A 298 20.71 3.15 -0.99
N GLN A 299 20.10 3.58 -2.09
CA GLN A 299 19.72 2.68 -3.18
C GLN A 299 20.42 2.92 -4.52
N PHE A 300 20.91 4.12 -4.80
CA PHE A 300 21.65 4.33 -6.05
C PHE A 300 22.82 3.36 -6.15
N PRO A 301 23.20 2.93 -7.37
CA PRO A 301 24.43 2.19 -7.58
C PRO A 301 25.67 2.99 -7.08
N PRO A 302 26.76 2.32 -6.72
CA PRO A 302 27.96 2.99 -6.20
C PRO A 302 28.54 4.09 -7.09
N SER A 303 28.46 3.96 -8.41
CA SER A 303 28.94 5.01 -9.32
C SER A 303 28.12 6.30 -9.24
N LEU A 304 26.91 6.24 -8.71
CA LEU A 304 26.07 7.39 -8.38
C LEU A 304 26.15 7.75 -6.88
N TYR A 305 27.14 7.23 -6.17
CA TYR A 305 27.40 7.49 -4.75
C TYR A 305 26.33 6.95 -3.80
N GLY A 306 25.56 5.96 -4.23
CA GLY A 306 24.65 5.22 -3.37
C GLY A 306 25.27 3.93 -2.84
N SER A 307 24.56 3.27 -1.94
CA SER A 307 24.99 2.00 -1.33
C SER A 307 24.36 0.77 -1.98
N GLY A 308 23.54 0.92 -3.00
CA GLY A 308 22.96 -0.17 -3.80
C GLY A 308 22.28 -1.27 -2.99
N GLN A 309 21.57 -0.92 -1.93
CA GLN A 309 21.18 -1.88 -0.88
C GLN A 309 20.21 -2.96 -1.31
N ILE A 310 19.21 -2.62 -2.12
CA ILE A 310 18.18 -3.57 -2.55
C ILE A 310 18.55 -4.10 -3.92
N ASN A 311 18.63 -5.43 -4.03
CA ASN A 311 19.05 -6.11 -5.24
C ASN A 311 17.91 -7.01 -5.73
N PRO A 312 17.18 -6.58 -6.79
CA PRO A 312 16.16 -7.42 -7.41
C PRO A 312 16.71 -8.77 -7.84
N THR A 313 15.90 -9.81 -7.74
CA THR A 313 16.28 -11.16 -8.13
C THR A 313 16.09 -11.39 -9.62
N GLN A 314 16.82 -12.37 -10.16
CA GLN A 314 16.59 -12.86 -11.52
C GLN A 314 15.15 -13.39 -11.66
N ASN A 315 14.61 -14.03 -10.63
CA ASN A 315 13.23 -14.53 -10.62
C ASN A 315 12.22 -13.41 -10.91
N LEU A 316 12.38 -12.26 -10.25
CA LEU A 316 11.51 -11.10 -10.52
C LEU A 316 11.72 -10.54 -11.93
N VAL A 317 12.96 -10.39 -12.36
CA VAL A 317 13.27 -9.89 -13.72
C VAL A 317 12.62 -10.79 -14.79
N ASP A 318 12.67 -12.09 -14.61
CA ASP A 318 12.07 -13.06 -15.55
C ASP A 318 10.53 -13.02 -15.55
N ALA A 319 9.92 -12.49 -14.49
CA ALA A 319 8.46 -12.36 -14.40
C ALA A 319 7.89 -11.24 -15.29
N PHE A 320 8.72 -10.28 -15.68
CA PHE A 320 8.28 -9.24 -16.62
C PHE A 320 8.15 -9.87 -18.02
N PRO A 321 7.00 -9.67 -18.70
CA PRO A 321 6.82 -10.20 -20.04
C PRO A 321 7.63 -9.43 -21.08
N MET A 322 7.53 -9.87 -22.33
CA MET A 322 7.97 -9.07 -23.48
C MET A 322 7.03 -7.87 -23.67
N ALA A 323 7.49 -6.85 -24.39
CA ALA A 323 6.67 -5.68 -24.71
C ALA A 323 5.39 -6.04 -25.44
N ASN A 324 5.40 -7.13 -26.23
CA ASN A 324 4.22 -7.64 -26.92
C ASN A 324 3.21 -8.34 -26.01
N GLY A 325 3.49 -8.48 -24.71
CA GLY A 325 2.60 -9.02 -23.71
C GLY A 325 2.79 -10.50 -23.39
N TYR A 326 3.57 -11.23 -24.18
CA TYR A 326 3.81 -12.65 -23.92
C TYR A 326 4.87 -12.86 -22.86
N PRO A 327 4.70 -13.84 -21.95
CA PRO A 327 5.77 -14.25 -21.03
C PRO A 327 7.02 -14.63 -21.82
N ILE A 328 8.20 -14.41 -21.25
CA ILE A 328 9.47 -14.71 -21.94
C ILE A 328 9.60 -16.18 -22.28
N THR A 329 8.98 -17.05 -21.50
CA THR A 329 8.96 -18.51 -21.76
C THR A 329 8.11 -18.91 -22.96
N ASP A 330 7.17 -18.05 -23.37
CA ASP A 330 6.22 -18.31 -24.45
C ASP A 330 6.47 -17.40 -25.65
N ALA A 331 7.57 -16.65 -25.66
CA ALA A 331 7.88 -15.66 -26.68
C ALA A 331 9.09 -16.10 -27.51
N PRO A 332 8.90 -16.43 -28.81
CA PRO A 332 10.03 -16.78 -29.70
C PRO A 332 11.04 -15.63 -29.86
N GLU A 333 10.62 -14.40 -29.68
CA GLU A 333 11.45 -13.19 -29.82
C GLU A 333 12.40 -12.97 -28.64
N TYR A 334 12.20 -13.69 -27.51
CA TYR A 334 13.11 -13.58 -26.37
C TYR A 334 14.48 -14.13 -26.72
N ASP A 335 15.49 -13.28 -26.57
CA ASP A 335 16.88 -13.61 -26.87
C ASP A 335 17.72 -13.58 -25.58
N GLU A 336 18.18 -14.73 -25.15
CA GLU A 336 19.01 -14.85 -23.94
C GLU A 336 20.34 -14.08 -24.04
N GLN A 337 20.82 -13.80 -25.27
CA GLN A 337 22.04 -13.01 -25.48
C GLN A 337 21.76 -11.51 -25.43
N ASN A 338 20.51 -11.10 -25.53
CA ASN A 338 20.07 -9.71 -25.38
C ASN A 338 18.78 -9.68 -24.55
N PRO A 339 18.86 -10.04 -23.26
CA PRO A 339 17.69 -10.40 -22.47
C PRO A 339 16.78 -9.22 -22.12
N TYR A 340 17.25 -7.99 -22.28
CA TYR A 340 16.48 -6.79 -21.93
C TYR A 340 15.84 -6.11 -23.15
N ALA A 341 16.09 -6.62 -24.34
CA ALA A 341 15.49 -6.10 -25.58
C ALA A 341 14.01 -6.46 -25.64
N ASN A 342 13.19 -5.48 -26.05
CA ASN A 342 11.76 -5.66 -26.30
C ASN A 342 11.00 -6.24 -25.10
N ARG A 343 11.42 -5.88 -23.92
CA ARG A 343 10.75 -6.27 -22.66
C ARG A 343 9.68 -5.26 -22.27
N ASP A 344 8.78 -5.70 -21.42
CA ASP A 344 7.84 -4.83 -20.71
C ASP A 344 8.55 -3.56 -20.23
N PRO A 345 8.06 -2.37 -20.60
CA PRO A 345 8.72 -1.11 -20.20
C PRO A 345 8.89 -0.93 -18.69
N ARG A 346 8.08 -1.60 -17.88
CA ARG A 346 8.19 -1.55 -16.41
C ARG A 346 9.49 -2.18 -15.89
N LEU A 347 10.09 -3.11 -16.65
CA LEU A 347 11.38 -3.69 -16.26
C LEU A 347 12.43 -2.58 -16.12
N ALA A 348 12.59 -1.76 -17.14
CA ALA A 348 13.54 -0.65 -17.13
C ALA A 348 13.13 0.46 -16.14
N LEU A 349 11.82 0.66 -15.93
CA LEU A 349 11.34 1.65 -14.96
C LEU A 349 11.65 1.29 -13.51
N TYR A 350 11.55 0.01 -13.15
CA TYR A 350 11.60 -0.43 -11.76
C TYR A 350 12.92 -1.04 -11.34
N ILE A 351 13.73 -1.50 -12.32
CA ILE A 351 14.97 -2.26 -12.07
C ILE A 351 16.09 -1.70 -12.92
N VAL A 352 17.25 -1.47 -12.29
CA VAL A 352 18.48 -1.18 -12.99
C VAL A 352 19.05 -2.49 -13.52
N VAL A 353 19.04 -2.64 -14.83
CA VAL A 353 19.67 -3.76 -15.53
C VAL A 353 21.04 -3.33 -16.08
N ASN A 354 21.87 -4.30 -16.44
CA ASN A 354 23.19 -3.99 -17.03
C ASN A 354 23.02 -3.09 -18.27
N GLY A 355 23.78 -1.99 -18.32
CA GLY A 355 23.72 -1.02 -19.41
C GLY A 355 22.71 0.10 -19.21
N THR A 356 21.97 0.14 -18.10
CA THR A 356 21.04 1.24 -17.82
C THR A 356 21.78 2.56 -17.72
N GLU A 357 21.24 3.57 -18.38
CA GLU A 357 21.67 4.97 -18.26
C GLU A 357 20.88 5.62 -17.13
N MET A 358 21.55 6.27 -16.17
CA MET A 358 20.92 6.67 -14.94
C MET A 358 21.51 7.95 -14.35
N GLY A 359 20.67 8.74 -13.67
CA GLY A 359 21.06 9.94 -12.96
C GLY A 359 21.19 11.18 -13.85
N THR A 360 21.50 12.32 -13.22
CA THR A 360 21.62 13.61 -13.93
C THR A 360 22.79 13.63 -14.92
N ASP A 361 23.85 12.88 -14.61
CA ASP A 361 25.04 12.78 -15.46
C ASP A 361 24.93 11.64 -16.50
N LYS A 362 23.79 10.96 -16.55
CA LYS A 362 23.51 9.88 -17.50
C LYS A 362 24.58 8.80 -17.51
N LYS A 363 24.96 8.34 -16.31
CA LYS A 363 25.94 7.27 -16.19
C LYS A 363 25.39 5.94 -16.67
N ILE A 364 26.23 5.20 -17.42
CA ILE A 364 25.92 3.84 -17.83
C ILE A 364 26.33 2.90 -16.69
N ILE A 365 25.39 2.14 -16.17
CA ILE A 365 25.60 1.24 -15.05
C ILE A 365 26.04 -0.12 -15.60
N ASP A 366 27.27 -0.53 -15.28
CA ASP A 366 27.80 -1.83 -15.64
C ASP A 366 27.75 -2.76 -14.42
N THR A 367 26.75 -3.64 -14.41
CA THR A 367 26.54 -4.59 -13.31
C THR A 367 27.25 -5.93 -13.52
N SER A 368 28.01 -6.06 -14.62
CA SER A 368 28.65 -7.33 -14.95
C SER A 368 29.75 -7.71 -13.97
N ALA A 369 30.01 -9.01 -13.86
CA ALA A 369 31.13 -9.53 -13.07
C ALA A 369 32.50 -9.10 -13.64
N ASP A 370 32.52 -8.71 -14.92
CA ASP A 370 33.74 -8.25 -15.60
C ASP A 370 34.06 -6.79 -15.35
N ASN A 371 33.19 -6.05 -14.70
CA ASN A 371 33.42 -4.65 -14.37
C ASN A 371 34.51 -4.52 -13.33
N THR A 372 35.67 -4.05 -13.77
CA THR A 372 36.83 -3.77 -12.91
C THR A 372 37.03 -2.27 -12.65
N SER A 373 36.14 -1.44 -13.20
CA SER A 373 36.30 0.04 -13.16
C SER A 373 35.67 0.67 -11.93
N ASN A 374 34.57 0.09 -11.41
CA ASN A 374 33.90 0.62 -10.24
C ASN A 374 33.08 -0.49 -9.53
N ASN A 375 32.45 -0.13 -8.43
CA ASN A 375 31.73 -1.07 -7.56
C ASN A 375 30.30 -1.35 -7.99
N ASP A 376 29.86 -0.90 -9.17
CA ASP A 376 28.57 -1.28 -9.73
C ASP A 376 28.52 -2.76 -10.11
N GLY A 377 29.67 -3.36 -10.40
CA GLY A 377 29.77 -4.76 -10.81
C GLY A 377 29.37 -5.75 -9.76
N LEU A 378 28.93 -6.92 -10.21
CA LEU A 378 28.44 -8.02 -9.38
C LEU A 378 29.46 -8.43 -8.31
N ASN A 379 29.03 -8.41 -7.04
CA ASN A 379 29.80 -8.87 -5.87
C ASN A 379 31.18 -8.21 -5.71
N ARG A 380 31.34 -6.99 -6.19
CA ARG A 380 32.65 -6.36 -6.21
C ARG A 380 33.08 -5.81 -4.84
N GLU A 381 32.21 -5.13 -4.14
CA GLU A 381 32.48 -4.55 -2.82
C GLU A 381 31.37 -4.89 -1.85
N ASN A 382 31.73 -5.42 -0.69
CA ASN A 382 30.75 -5.77 0.34
C ASN A 382 30.01 -4.52 0.84
N GLY A 383 28.68 -4.61 0.90
CA GLY A 383 27.81 -3.56 1.40
C GLY A 383 27.48 -2.46 0.41
N TYR A 384 28.00 -2.52 -0.82
CA TYR A 384 27.74 -1.51 -1.87
C TYR A 384 27.40 -2.12 -3.23
N SER A 385 28.01 -3.23 -3.59
CA SER A 385 27.78 -3.87 -4.88
C SER A 385 26.58 -4.79 -4.85
N THR A 386 25.89 -4.86 -5.99
CA THR A 386 24.79 -5.80 -6.19
C THR A 386 25.23 -7.25 -5.98
N ARG A 387 24.35 -8.04 -5.36
CA ARG A 387 24.51 -9.49 -5.19
C ARG A 387 23.87 -10.27 -6.33
N THR A 388 23.08 -9.62 -7.20
CA THR A 388 22.28 -10.29 -8.22
C THR A 388 22.60 -9.84 -9.64
N GLY A 389 23.30 -8.75 -9.81
CA GLY A 389 23.47 -8.07 -11.11
C GLY A 389 22.41 -7.02 -11.37
N TYR A 390 21.54 -6.73 -10.42
CA TYR A 390 20.46 -5.74 -10.53
C TYR A 390 20.49 -4.79 -9.34
N TYR A 391 20.01 -3.55 -9.57
CA TYR A 391 19.78 -2.57 -8.51
C TYR A 391 18.32 -2.11 -8.56
N LEU A 392 17.81 -1.57 -7.47
CA LEU A 392 16.51 -0.96 -7.40
C LEU A 392 16.48 0.34 -8.20
N ARG A 393 15.43 0.55 -8.99
CA ARG A 393 15.20 1.83 -9.66
C ARG A 393 13.87 2.47 -9.22
N LYS A 394 12.85 1.67 -8.95
CA LYS A 394 11.56 2.12 -8.42
C LYS A 394 11.76 2.95 -7.14
N HIS A 395 10.90 3.90 -6.89
CA HIS A 395 10.93 4.86 -5.78
C HIS A 395 11.95 5.98 -5.92
N LEU A 396 12.98 5.83 -6.76
CA LEU A 396 14.09 6.78 -6.82
C LEU A 396 13.77 7.95 -7.74
N ARG A 397 14.20 9.15 -7.32
CA ARG A 397 14.21 10.34 -8.16
C ARG A 397 15.61 10.50 -8.73
N GLU A 398 15.76 10.37 -10.04
CA GLU A 398 17.07 10.45 -10.70
C GLU A 398 17.51 11.88 -10.94
N ASP A 399 16.69 12.87 -10.61
CA ASP A 399 17.07 14.28 -10.49
C ASP A 399 17.65 14.63 -9.11
N VAL A 400 17.72 13.69 -8.18
CA VAL A 400 18.58 13.78 -7.00
C VAL A 400 20.03 13.64 -7.47
N TYR A 401 20.89 14.54 -7.00
CA TYR A 401 22.32 14.50 -7.31
C TYR A 401 23.13 14.19 -6.05
N LEU A 402 24.00 13.20 -6.15
CA LEU A 402 24.95 12.83 -5.09
C LEU A 402 26.36 12.85 -5.66
N SER A 403 27.29 13.38 -4.88
CA SER A 403 28.72 13.34 -5.17
C SER A 403 29.53 13.27 -3.87
N SER A 404 30.85 13.21 -3.96
CA SER A 404 31.71 13.25 -2.79
C SER A 404 31.69 14.61 -2.07
N THR A 405 31.22 15.68 -2.73
CA THR A 405 31.35 17.06 -2.23
C THR A 405 30.01 17.78 -2.12
N THR A 406 28.98 17.41 -2.92
CA THR A 406 27.71 18.11 -2.96
C THR A 406 26.56 17.15 -3.08
N THR A 407 25.41 17.53 -2.53
CA THR A 407 24.15 16.81 -2.68
C THR A 407 23.04 17.78 -3.09
N THR A 408 22.16 17.33 -3.97
CA THR A 408 20.92 18.05 -4.30
C THR A 408 19.76 17.09 -4.12
N GLY A 409 18.94 17.33 -3.08
CA GLY A 409 17.75 16.54 -2.82
C GLY A 409 16.56 16.99 -3.64
N GLN A 410 15.50 16.19 -3.59
CA GLN A 410 14.23 16.47 -4.23
C GLN A 410 13.08 16.08 -3.28
N PRO A 411 11.89 16.66 -3.44
CA PRO A 411 10.73 16.23 -2.68
C PRO A 411 10.36 14.78 -2.99
N HIS A 412 9.98 14.04 -1.94
CA HIS A 412 9.48 12.66 -2.04
C HIS A 412 8.19 12.54 -1.23
N TYR A 413 7.37 11.58 -1.59
CA TYR A 413 6.28 11.09 -0.75
C TYR A 413 6.11 9.60 -0.96
N SER A 414 5.36 8.94 -0.08
CA SER A 414 5.05 7.52 -0.21
C SER A 414 3.55 7.28 -0.12
N PRO A 415 2.99 6.37 -0.90
CA PRO A 415 1.60 5.96 -0.75
C PRO A 415 1.43 5.14 0.52
N ARG A 416 0.35 5.39 1.25
CA ARG A 416 -0.19 4.44 2.22
C ARG A 416 -1.19 3.53 1.53
N ILE A 417 -2.02 4.09 0.64
CA ILE A 417 -2.93 3.35 -0.24
C ILE A 417 -2.98 4.08 -1.58
N ARG A 418 -2.69 3.37 -2.65
CA ARG A 418 -2.87 3.91 -4.01
C ARG A 418 -3.87 3.07 -4.80
N TYR A 419 -4.53 3.70 -5.77
CA TYR A 419 -5.62 3.08 -6.50
C TYR A 419 -5.23 1.81 -7.25
N THR A 420 -4.00 1.69 -7.76
CA THR A 420 -3.58 0.47 -8.46
C THR A 420 -3.70 -0.77 -7.56
N GLU A 421 -3.46 -0.66 -6.26
CA GLU A 421 -3.72 -1.76 -5.32
C GLU A 421 -5.19 -2.18 -5.37
N ILE A 422 -6.09 -1.21 -5.34
CA ILE A 422 -7.54 -1.47 -5.33
C ILE A 422 -7.99 -2.06 -6.67
N PHE A 423 -7.46 -1.57 -7.79
CA PHE A 423 -7.71 -2.17 -9.10
C PHE A 423 -7.30 -3.63 -9.15
N LEU A 424 -6.12 -3.95 -8.63
CA LEU A 424 -5.60 -5.32 -8.61
C LEU A 424 -6.37 -6.20 -7.62
N ASN A 425 -6.79 -5.66 -6.47
CA ASN A 425 -7.69 -6.36 -5.55
C ASN A 425 -8.99 -6.75 -6.25
N TYR A 426 -9.59 -5.80 -6.98
CA TYR A 426 -10.83 -6.04 -7.72
C TYR A 426 -10.64 -7.11 -8.80
N ALA A 427 -9.60 -7.00 -9.60
CA ALA A 427 -9.33 -7.96 -10.67
C ALA A 427 -9.21 -9.39 -10.13
N GLU A 428 -8.47 -9.56 -9.05
CA GLU A 428 -8.33 -10.88 -8.41
C GLU A 428 -9.68 -11.40 -7.91
N ALA A 429 -10.39 -10.60 -7.15
CA ALA A 429 -11.66 -10.98 -6.54
C ALA A 429 -12.75 -11.24 -7.59
N ALA A 430 -12.85 -10.37 -8.60
CA ALA A 430 -13.85 -10.51 -9.66
C ALA A 430 -13.60 -11.77 -10.50
N ASN A 431 -12.34 -12.07 -10.82
CA ASN A 431 -12.01 -13.31 -11.55
C ASN A 431 -12.41 -14.56 -10.76
N GLU A 432 -12.13 -14.55 -9.45
CA GLU A 432 -12.48 -15.70 -8.59
C GLU A 432 -14.00 -15.82 -8.40
N ALA A 433 -14.71 -14.70 -8.25
CA ALA A 433 -16.14 -14.71 -8.02
C ALA A 433 -16.97 -14.96 -9.28
N TRP A 434 -16.56 -14.36 -10.41
CA TRP A 434 -17.42 -14.25 -11.60
C TRP A 434 -16.73 -14.70 -12.90
N GLY A 435 -15.49 -15.13 -12.83
CA GLY A 435 -14.68 -15.44 -14.00
C GLY A 435 -14.06 -14.19 -14.64
N PRO A 436 -13.22 -14.38 -15.68
CA PRO A 436 -12.41 -13.28 -16.25
C PRO A 436 -13.20 -12.11 -16.78
N THR A 437 -14.40 -12.35 -17.30
CA THR A 437 -15.24 -11.32 -17.96
C THR A 437 -16.50 -10.99 -17.19
N GLY A 438 -16.72 -11.60 -16.01
CA GLY A 438 -17.86 -11.29 -15.17
C GLY A 438 -17.72 -9.93 -14.51
N MET A 439 -18.79 -9.13 -14.53
CA MET A 439 -18.76 -7.73 -14.09
C MET A 439 -19.54 -7.48 -12.79
N GLY A 440 -20.26 -8.48 -12.26
CA GLY A 440 -21.14 -8.25 -11.14
C GLY A 440 -22.12 -7.10 -11.44
N THR A 441 -22.16 -6.11 -10.55
CA THR A 441 -22.98 -4.90 -10.73
C THR A 441 -22.15 -3.68 -11.12
N HIS A 442 -20.85 -3.84 -11.43
CA HIS A 442 -19.92 -2.71 -11.55
C HIS A 442 -19.74 -2.20 -12.99
N GLY A 443 -20.01 -3.02 -14.00
CA GLY A 443 -19.89 -2.62 -15.40
C GLY A 443 -18.49 -2.78 -15.99
N TYR A 444 -17.55 -3.39 -15.26
CA TYR A 444 -16.21 -3.75 -15.73
C TYR A 444 -15.80 -5.06 -15.07
N SER A 445 -14.97 -5.81 -15.78
CA SER A 445 -14.51 -7.15 -15.37
C SER A 445 -13.05 -7.13 -14.92
N ALA A 446 -12.60 -8.27 -14.41
CA ALA A 446 -11.17 -8.52 -14.17
C ALA A 446 -10.36 -8.28 -15.46
N TYR A 447 -10.83 -8.82 -16.58
CA TYR A 447 -10.23 -8.60 -17.89
C TYR A 447 -10.10 -7.11 -18.22
N ASP A 448 -11.16 -6.32 -18.03
CA ASP A 448 -11.16 -4.88 -18.31
C ASP A 448 -10.11 -4.13 -17.48
N VAL A 449 -9.99 -4.48 -16.20
CA VAL A 449 -9.02 -3.85 -15.30
C VAL A 449 -7.58 -4.22 -15.70
N ILE A 450 -7.32 -5.49 -15.95
CA ILE A 450 -5.97 -5.95 -16.35
C ILE A 450 -5.58 -5.34 -17.69
N LYS A 451 -6.53 -5.23 -18.61
CA LYS A 451 -6.29 -4.56 -19.91
C LYS A 451 -5.88 -3.10 -19.71
N ALA A 452 -6.56 -2.37 -18.82
CA ALA A 452 -6.23 -0.98 -18.52
C ALA A 452 -4.82 -0.84 -17.92
N ILE A 453 -4.46 -1.70 -16.96
CA ILE A 453 -3.14 -1.69 -16.32
C ILE A 453 -2.04 -1.98 -17.34
N ARG A 454 -2.21 -3.01 -18.16
CA ARG A 454 -1.23 -3.39 -19.17
C ARG A 454 -1.09 -2.31 -20.25
N LYS A 455 -2.19 -1.70 -20.67
CA LYS A 455 -2.18 -0.58 -21.59
C LYS A 455 -1.42 0.63 -21.02
N ARG A 456 -1.67 0.98 -19.77
CA ARG A 456 -0.93 2.05 -19.08
C ARG A 456 0.58 1.78 -19.09
N ALA A 457 0.96 0.51 -18.93
CA ALA A 457 2.36 0.09 -18.93
C ALA A 457 2.96 -0.01 -20.33
N ASN A 458 2.19 0.22 -21.39
CA ASN A 458 2.58 0.05 -22.79
C ASN A 458 2.96 -1.41 -23.13
N VAL A 459 2.23 -2.36 -22.56
CA VAL A 459 2.39 -3.79 -22.80
C VAL A 459 1.30 -4.25 -23.78
N GLY A 460 1.68 -4.93 -24.84
CA GLY A 460 0.75 -5.48 -25.82
C GLY A 460 0.05 -4.42 -26.69
N THR A 461 0.52 -3.19 -26.71
CA THR A 461 -0.15 -2.09 -27.42
C THR A 461 -0.12 -2.25 -28.95
N ASP A 462 0.92 -2.92 -29.48
CA ASP A 462 1.09 -3.09 -30.93
C ASP A 462 0.32 -4.29 -31.51
N ASN A 463 -0.19 -5.19 -30.66
CA ASN A 463 -0.86 -6.41 -31.10
C ASN A 463 -2.25 -6.61 -30.48
N GLY A 464 -2.84 -5.54 -29.89
CA GLY A 464 -4.13 -5.61 -29.23
C GLY A 464 -4.11 -6.46 -27.95
N ASP A 465 -2.95 -6.60 -27.32
CA ASP A 465 -2.70 -7.46 -26.17
C ASP A 465 -3.16 -8.90 -26.41
N ALA A 466 -2.63 -9.50 -27.45
CA ALA A 466 -3.03 -10.83 -27.91
C ALA A 466 -2.89 -11.91 -26.81
N TYR A 467 -1.91 -11.79 -25.94
CA TYR A 467 -1.76 -12.72 -24.81
C TYR A 467 -2.94 -12.63 -23.84
N LEU A 468 -3.32 -11.42 -23.43
CA LEU A 468 -4.49 -11.20 -22.59
C LEU A 468 -5.76 -11.76 -23.26
N GLU A 469 -5.95 -11.47 -24.55
CA GLU A 469 -7.08 -12.01 -25.30
C GLU A 469 -7.10 -13.56 -25.29
N SER A 470 -5.94 -14.19 -25.35
CA SER A 470 -5.83 -15.64 -25.36
C SER A 470 -6.23 -16.30 -24.02
N VAL A 471 -6.21 -15.56 -22.92
CA VAL A 471 -6.51 -16.10 -21.58
C VAL A 471 -7.86 -15.63 -21.02
N LYS A 472 -8.55 -14.74 -21.70
CA LYS A 472 -9.76 -14.11 -21.18
C LYS A 472 -10.94 -15.04 -20.94
N ASP A 473 -10.94 -16.24 -21.51
CA ASP A 473 -11.99 -17.23 -21.31
C ASP A 473 -11.55 -18.36 -20.35
N ASN A 474 -10.37 -18.24 -19.73
CA ASN A 474 -9.82 -19.25 -18.86
C ASN A 474 -9.51 -18.66 -17.48
N GLN A 475 -10.34 -18.97 -16.50
CA GLN A 475 -10.23 -18.44 -15.14
C GLN A 475 -8.88 -18.74 -14.49
N ALA A 476 -8.35 -19.95 -14.67
CA ALA A 476 -7.09 -20.34 -14.04
C ALA A 476 -5.89 -19.60 -14.66
N LYS A 477 -5.87 -19.46 -15.98
CA LYS A 477 -4.82 -18.68 -16.66
C LYS A 477 -4.94 -17.18 -16.37
N MET A 478 -6.16 -16.67 -16.29
CA MET A 478 -6.37 -15.29 -15.87
C MET A 478 -5.90 -15.05 -14.45
N ARG A 479 -6.12 -16.01 -13.53
CA ARG A 479 -5.59 -15.94 -12.15
C ARG A 479 -4.07 -15.78 -12.15
N GLU A 480 -3.37 -16.59 -12.93
CA GLU A 480 -1.92 -16.50 -13.03
C GLU A 480 -1.48 -15.14 -13.57
N LEU A 481 -2.15 -14.65 -14.61
CA LEU A 481 -1.85 -13.33 -15.18
C LEU A 481 -2.10 -12.21 -14.18
N ILE A 482 -3.23 -12.24 -13.47
CA ILE A 482 -3.57 -11.22 -12.46
C ILE A 482 -2.52 -11.21 -11.34
N ARG A 483 -2.15 -12.38 -10.84
CA ARG A 483 -1.12 -12.50 -9.78
C ARG A 483 0.22 -11.94 -10.27
N ASN A 484 0.58 -12.19 -11.51
CA ASN A 484 1.81 -11.66 -12.08
C ASN A 484 1.73 -10.14 -12.29
N GLU A 485 0.63 -9.62 -12.83
CA GLU A 485 0.43 -8.17 -12.97
C GLU A 485 0.51 -7.45 -11.61
N ARG A 486 -0.06 -8.06 -10.58
CA ARG A 486 0.05 -7.54 -9.21
C ARG A 486 1.50 -7.53 -8.74
N ARG A 487 2.24 -8.62 -8.98
CA ARG A 487 3.67 -8.70 -8.64
C ARG A 487 4.47 -7.58 -9.29
N LEU A 488 4.27 -7.35 -10.60
CA LEU A 488 5.02 -6.36 -11.36
C LEU A 488 4.67 -4.93 -10.96
N GLU A 489 3.38 -4.61 -10.91
CA GLU A 489 2.91 -3.26 -10.59
C GLU A 489 3.21 -2.84 -9.15
N LEU A 490 3.18 -3.77 -8.20
CA LEU A 490 3.36 -3.48 -6.79
C LEU A 490 4.72 -3.95 -6.24
N CYS A 491 5.66 -4.35 -7.12
CA CYS A 491 6.98 -4.75 -6.66
C CYS A 491 7.66 -3.64 -5.85
N PHE A 492 8.38 -4.03 -4.81
CA PHE A 492 9.06 -3.12 -3.87
C PHE A 492 8.14 -2.16 -3.10
N GLU A 493 6.85 -2.48 -3.02
CA GLU A 493 5.88 -1.69 -2.24
C GLU A 493 5.35 -2.46 -1.01
N GLY A 494 5.98 -3.58 -0.67
CA GLY A 494 5.67 -4.32 0.55
C GLY A 494 4.53 -5.35 0.42
N PHE A 495 4.10 -5.68 -0.80
CA PHE A 495 2.95 -6.58 -1.02
C PHE A 495 3.31 -8.04 -1.19
N ARG A 496 4.45 -8.37 -1.81
CA ARG A 496 4.78 -9.74 -2.22
C ARG A 496 4.73 -10.73 -1.07
N PHE A 497 5.30 -10.40 0.08
CA PHE A 497 5.30 -11.26 1.27
C PHE A 497 3.87 -11.65 1.69
N TRP A 498 3.00 -10.65 1.80
CA TRP A 498 1.61 -10.85 2.22
C TRP A 498 0.78 -11.56 1.17
N ASP A 499 1.02 -11.30 -0.11
CA ASP A 499 0.37 -11.98 -1.21
C ASP A 499 0.71 -13.47 -1.25
N LEU A 500 1.99 -13.82 -1.12
CA LEU A 500 2.41 -15.21 -1.09
C LEU A 500 1.79 -15.93 0.11
N ARG A 501 1.76 -15.29 1.27
CA ARG A 501 1.15 -15.86 2.47
C ARG A 501 -0.35 -16.11 2.28
N ARG A 502 -1.11 -15.12 1.82
CA ARG A 502 -2.57 -15.27 1.66
C ARG A 502 -2.93 -16.23 0.52
N TRP A 503 -2.05 -16.44 -0.45
CA TRP A 503 -2.23 -17.40 -1.53
C TRP A 503 -1.76 -18.82 -1.17
N ASN A 504 -1.21 -19.04 0.02
CA ASN A 504 -0.57 -20.31 0.43
C ASN A 504 0.59 -20.68 -0.50
N MET A 505 1.42 -19.74 -0.88
CA MET A 505 2.59 -19.96 -1.72
C MET A 505 3.87 -19.77 -0.92
N ASP A 506 4.93 -20.45 -1.33
CA ASP A 506 6.25 -20.34 -0.71
C ASP A 506 6.88 -18.96 -1.00
N LEU A 507 7.59 -18.46 0.00
CA LEU A 507 8.35 -17.23 -0.14
C LEU A 507 9.59 -17.48 -1.07
#